data_07a7dab5e91a9a94fc8ad2bb13edafdf
#
_entry.id   07a7dab5e91a9a94fc8ad2bb13edafdf
#
_cell.length_a   1.000
_cell.length_b   1.000
_cell.length_c   1.000
_cell.angle_alpha   90.00
_cell.angle_beta   90.00
_cell.angle_gamma   90.00
#
_symmetry.space_group_name_H-M   'P 1'
#
loop_
_entity.id
_entity.type
_entity.pdbx_description
1 polymer ?
#
loop_
_entity_poly.entity_id
_entity_poly.type
_entity_poly.pdbx_seq_one_letter_code
_entity_poly.pdbx_strand_id
1 'polypeptide(L)'
;MLVQFLFYAAFIIGYAYTLLLIWSILRPQQRIWPPGEVSWKLFLVWGLFYVGAGLTVAVMVLDWNTWTIPAVIRFPIGLSLAALGLGLMLWGVRTLGMENTHGLRDRFVTSGPYRFTRNPQYLGDILLFTGILLVANSALAAAILLLFIISFILFPLTEESWLEEQYGEDYLRYKTQTPRFL
;
A
#
# COMPACT_ATOMS: atom_id res chain seq x y z
N MET A 1 1.58 -13.12 -25.87
CA MET A 1 0.41 -13.77 -25.25
C MET A 1 0.56 -13.91 -23.73
N LEU A 2 1.61 -14.56 -23.19
CA LEU A 2 1.77 -14.79 -21.74
C LEU A 2 1.80 -13.47 -20.95
N VAL A 3 2.65 -12.50 -21.32
CA VAL A 3 2.77 -11.22 -20.59
C VAL A 3 1.46 -10.43 -20.58
N GLN A 4 0.70 -10.47 -21.68
CA GLN A 4 -0.61 -9.82 -21.75
C GLN A 4 -1.62 -10.48 -20.82
N PHE A 5 -1.64 -11.82 -20.78
CA PHE A 5 -2.49 -12.56 -19.85
C PHE A 5 -2.17 -12.20 -18.38
N LEU A 6 -0.89 -12.24 -18.01
CA LEU A 6 -0.44 -11.87 -16.67
C LEU A 6 -0.76 -10.41 -16.34
N PHE A 7 -0.60 -9.52 -17.32
CA PHE A 7 -0.97 -8.10 -17.19
C PHE A 7 -2.46 -7.94 -16.89
N TYR A 8 -3.34 -8.53 -17.68
CA TYR A 8 -4.78 -8.42 -17.43
C TYR A 8 -5.18 -9.04 -16.10
N ALA A 9 -4.60 -10.18 -15.73
CA ALA A 9 -4.87 -10.80 -14.44
C ALA A 9 -4.44 -9.90 -13.28
N ALA A 10 -3.23 -9.34 -13.31
CA ALA A 10 -2.73 -8.42 -12.29
C ALA A 10 -3.55 -7.11 -12.25
N PHE A 11 -3.90 -6.57 -13.41
CA PHE A 11 -4.68 -5.34 -13.51
C PHE A 11 -6.10 -5.52 -12.94
N ILE A 12 -6.77 -6.62 -13.26
CA ILE A 12 -8.10 -6.95 -12.72
C ILE A 12 -8.04 -7.10 -11.20
N ILE A 13 -7.00 -7.78 -10.67
CA ILE A 13 -6.80 -7.92 -9.23
C ILE A 13 -6.56 -6.56 -8.58
N GLY A 14 -5.67 -5.73 -9.12
CA GLY A 14 -5.42 -4.37 -8.61
C GLY A 14 -6.67 -3.49 -8.65
N TYR A 15 -7.45 -3.59 -9.71
CA TYR A 15 -8.72 -2.88 -9.85
C TYR A 15 -9.76 -3.35 -8.81
N ALA A 16 -9.94 -4.67 -8.67
CA ALA A 16 -10.84 -5.25 -7.66
C ALA A 16 -10.41 -4.84 -6.23
N TYR A 17 -9.11 -4.85 -5.96
CA TYR A 17 -8.55 -4.40 -4.69
C TYR A 17 -8.88 -2.94 -4.39
N THR A 18 -8.69 -2.05 -5.38
CA THR A 18 -9.06 -0.63 -5.26
C THR A 18 -10.57 -0.46 -5.01
N LEU A 19 -11.42 -1.22 -5.71
CA LEU A 19 -12.88 -1.18 -5.50
C LEU A 19 -13.28 -1.66 -4.09
N LEU A 20 -12.60 -2.66 -3.53
CA LEU A 20 -12.83 -3.12 -2.14
C LEU A 20 -12.53 -2.01 -1.12
N LEU A 21 -11.48 -1.22 -1.35
CA LEU A 21 -11.17 -0.07 -0.49
C LEU A 21 -12.20 1.04 -0.64
N ILE A 22 -12.59 1.37 -1.86
CA ILE A 22 -13.66 2.36 -2.11
C ILE A 22 -14.97 1.92 -1.44
N TRP A 23 -15.33 0.64 -1.57
CA TRP A 23 -16.49 0.08 -0.84
C TRP A 23 -16.36 0.28 0.67
N SER A 24 -15.19 -0.03 1.24
CA SER A 24 -14.95 0.11 2.69
C SER A 24 -15.06 1.57 3.16
N ILE A 25 -14.66 2.54 2.33
CA ILE A 25 -14.83 3.97 2.59
C ILE A 25 -16.31 4.37 2.56
N LEU A 26 -17.03 3.96 1.51
CA LEU A 26 -18.43 4.33 1.30
C LEU A 26 -19.40 3.61 2.25
N ARG A 27 -19.01 2.44 2.77
CA ARG A 27 -19.82 1.58 3.63
C ARG A 27 -19.05 1.16 4.90
N PRO A 28 -18.71 2.08 5.82
CA PRO A 28 -17.89 1.78 6.99
C PRO A 28 -18.44 0.64 7.86
N GLN A 29 -19.77 0.52 7.92
CA GLN A 29 -20.45 -0.56 8.68
C GLN A 29 -20.28 -1.95 8.04
N GLN A 30 -19.95 -2.01 6.74
CA GLN A 30 -19.76 -3.24 5.95
C GLN A 30 -18.32 -3.31 5.39
N ARG A 31 -17.40 -2.60 6.01
CA ARG A 31 -16.01 -2.53 5.53
C ARG A 31 -15.37 -3.91 5.41
N ILE A 32 -14.56 -4.05 4.41
CA ILE A 32 -13.70 -5.22 4.21
C ILE A 32 -12.33 -4.97 4.87
N TRP A 33 -11.83 -3.73 4.78
CA TRP A 33 -10.61 -3.29 5.43
C TRP A 33 -10.85 -2.06 6.34
N PRO A 34 -10.23 -1.98 7.52
CA PRO A 34 -9.51 -3.08 8.20
C PRO A 34 -10.50 -4.13 8.74
N PRO A 35 -10.09 -5.43 8.79
CA PRO A 35 -10.99 -6.49 9.27
C PRO A 35 -11.25 -6.44 10.78
N GLY A 36 -10.32 -5.88 11.56
CA GLY A 36 -10.40 -5.76 13.02
C GLY A 36 -10.10 -7.06 13.77
N GLU A 37 -10.44 -8.21 13.19
CA GLU A 37 -10.24 -9.55 13.74
C GLU A 37 -9.85 -10.54 12.64
N VAL A 38 -9.34 -11.71 13.01
CA VAL A 38 -9.01 -12.77 12.06
C VAL A 38 -10.31 -13.33 11.47
N SER A 39 -10.51 -13.08 10.18
CA SER A 39 -11.71 -13.46 9.43
C SER A 39 -11.38 -13.69 7.96
N TRP A 40 -12.34 -14.16 7.16
CA TRP A 40 -12.18 -14.32 5.71
C TRP A 40 -11.75 -13.02 5.00
N LYS A 41 -12.09 -11.85 5.55
CA LYS A 41 -11.71 -10.53 5.01
C LYS A 41 -10.20 -10.35 5.04
N LEU A 42 -9.54 -10.75 6.14
CA LEU A 42 -8.08 -10.72 6.27
C LEU A 42 -7.42 -11.52 5.16
N PHE A 43 -7.86 -12.77 4.96
CA PHE A 43 -7.30 -13.65 3.94
C PHE A 43 -7.60 -13.16 2.52
N LEU A 44 -8.77 -12.57 2.29
CA LEU A 44 -9.13 -11.98 1.00
C LEU A 44 -8.19 -10.81 0.65
N VAL A 45 -8.04 -9.84 1.57
CA VAL A 45 -7.24 -8.63 1.31
C VAL A 45 -5.77 -8.98 1.11
N TRP A 46 -5.18 -9.77 2.01
CA TRP A 46 -3.79 -10.17 1.90
C TRP A 46 -3.55 -11.15 0.75
N GLY A 47 -4.49 -12.04 0.49
CA GLY A 47 -4.42 -12.96 -0.67
C GLY A 47 -4.41 -12.20 -2.00
N LEU A 48 -5.32 -11.25 -2.19
CA LEU A 48 -5.34 -10.40 -3.38
C LEU A 48 -4.06 -9.56 -3.50
N PHE A 49 -3.55 -9.03 -2.38
CA PHE A 49 -2.31 -8.28 -2.36
C PHE A 49 -1.12 -9.14 -2.82
N TYR A 50 -0.90 -10.31 -2.21
CA TYR A 50 0.24 -11.16 -2.55
C TYR A 50 0.15 -11.75 -3.97
N VAL A 51 -1.03 -12.17 -4.41
CA VAL A 51 -1.23 -12.67 -5.78
C VAL A 51 -1.02 -11.53 -6.78
N GLY A 52 -1.60 -10.35 -6.53
CA GLY A 52 -1.42 -9.17 -7.38
C GLY A 52 0.05 -8.72 -7.44
N ALA A 53 0.74 -8.68 -6.30
CA ALA A 53 2.16 -8.34 -6.24
C ALA A 53 3.03 -9.35 -7.01
N GLY A 54 2.79 -10.66 -6.83
CA GLY A 54 3.50 -11.73 -7.55
C GLY A 54 3.31 -11.64 -9.06
N LEU A 55 2.07 -11.43 -9.52
CA LEU A 55 1.79 -11.22 -10.94
C LEU A 55 2.44 -9.94 -11.48
N THR A 56 2.46 -8.86 -10.69
CA THR A 56 3.11 -7.61 -11.07
C THR A 56 4.62 -7.80 -11.24
N VAL A 57 5.27 -8.54 -10.33
CA VAL A 57 6.69 -8.88 -10.47
C VAL A 57 6.92 -9.69 -11.75
N ALA A 58 6.08 -10.68 -12.05
CA ALA A 58 6.20 -11.45 -13.29
C ALA A 58 6.05 -10.56 -14.54
N VAL A 59 5.08 -9.64 -14.54
CA VAL A 59 4.95 -8.64 -15.62
C VAL A 59 6.19 -7.78 -15.72
N MET A 60 6.72 -7.24 -14.61
CA MET A 60 7.95 -6.42 -14.63
C MET A 60 9.15 -7.15 -15.22
N VAL A 61 9.31 -8.45 -14.93
CA VAL A 61 10.41 -9.25 -15.47
C VAL A 61 10.24 -9.48 -16.97
N LEU A 62 9.03 -9.80 -17.42
CA LEU A 62 8.75 -10.11 -18.84
C LEU A 62 8.66 -8.86 -19.73
N ASP A 63 8.32 -7.71 -19.14
CA ASP A 63 8.18 -6.43 -19.82
C ASP A 63 9.29 -5.44 -19.41
N TRP A 64 10.45 -5.97 -19.00
CA TRP A 64 11.58 -5.18 -18.52
C TRP A 64 12.10 -4.20 -19.57
N ASN A 65 12.28 -2.93 -19.15
CA ASN A 65 12.88 -1.88 -19.96
C ASN A 65 12.14 -1.58 -21.29
N THR A 66 10.83 -1.70 -21.29
CA THR A 66 9.98 -1.34 -22.45
C THR A 66 9.59 0.14 -22.48
N TRP A 67 9.80 0.86 -21.40
CA TRP A 67 9.59 2.31 -21.32
C TRP A 67 10.85 3.08 -21.73
N THR A 68 10.78 4.42 -21.76
CA THR A 68 11.78 5.31 -22.38
C THR A 68 12.67 6.06 -21.39
N ILE A 69 12.67 5.70 -20.10
CA ILE A 69 13.45 6.42 -19.08
C ILE A 69 14.94 5.99 -19.18
N PRO A 70 15.88 6.92 -19.39
CA PRO A 70 17.30 6.59 -19.48
C PRO A 70 17.86 5.96 -18.21
N ALA A 71 18.76 4.99 -18.35
CA ALA A 71 19.40 4.28 -17.24
C ALA A 71 20.09 5.23 -16.23
N VAL A 72 20.74 6.28 -16.73
CA VAL A 72 21.43 7.30 -15.92
C VAL A 72 20.48 8.04 -14.96
N ILE A 73 19.19 8.09 -15.25
CA ILE A 73 18.16 8.71 -14.41
C ILE A 73 17.46 7.65 -13.56
N ARG A 74 16.96 6.57 -14.17
CA ARG A 74 16.10 5.60 -13.51
C ARG A 74 16.79 4.83 -12.38
N PHE A 75 18.04 4.43 -12.55
CA PHE A 75 18.73 3.66 -11.51
C PHE A 75 19.05 4.50 -10.26
N PRO A 76 19.71 5.68 -10.35
CA PRO A 76 19.96 6.47 -9.16
C PRO A 76 18.68 6.87 -8.43
N ILE A 77 17.69 7.41 -9.15
CA ILE A 77 16.44 7.88 -8.54
C ILE A 77 15.62 6.68 -8.04
N GLY A 78 15.42 5.66 -8.88
CA GLY A 78 14.60 4.52 -8.53
C GLY A 78 15.15 3.71 -7.36
N LEU A 79 16.47 3.44 -7.33
CA LEU A 79 17.09 2.73 -6.21
C LEU A 79 17.04 3.56 -4.92
N SER A 80 17.26 4.89 -5.00
CA SER A 80 17.16 5.76 -3.83
C SER A 80 15.74 5.78 -3.26
N LEU A 81 14.72 5.95 -4.10
CA LEU A 81 13.33 5.90 -3.68
C LEU A 81 12.96 4.54 -3.09
N ALA A 82 13.37 3.45 -3.73
CA ALA A 82 13.10 2.10 -3.23
C ALA A 82 13.76 1.85 -1.86
N ALA A 83 15.01 2.27 -1.68
CA ALA A 83 15.73 2.11 -0.42
C ALA A 83 15.10 2.94 0.71
N LEU A 84 14.80 4.22 0.44
CA LEU A 84 14.12 5.11 1.40
C LEU A 84 12.72 4.58 1.76
N GLY A 85 11.95 4.17 0.76
CA GLY A 85 10.61 3.61 0.93
C GLY A 85 10.64 2.34 1.76
N LEU A 86 11.53 1.40 1.44
CA LEU A 86 11.72 0.17 2.21
C LEU A 86 12.11 0.46 3.66
N GLY A 87 13.05 1.38 3.87
CA GLY A 87 13.47 1.79 5.22
C GLY A 87 12.32 2.36 6.05
N LEU A 88 11.54 3.26 5.46
CA LEU A 88 10.38 3.89 6.12
C LEU A 88 9.26 2.87 6.40
N MET A 89 8.93 2.02 5.44
CA MET A 89 7.94 0.95 5.58
C MET A 89 8.34 0.00 6.72
N LEU A 90 9.57 -0.51 6.71
CA LEU A 90 10.07 -1.42 7.75
C LEU A 90 10.12 -0.76 9.14
N TRP A 91 10.47 0.52 9.22
CA TRP A 91 10.40 1.26 10.47
C TRP A 91 8.95 1.39 10.97
N GLY A 92 8.02 1.70 10.06
CA GLY A 92 6.59 1.74 10.36
C GLY A 92 6.08 0.40 10.89
N VAL A 93 6.32 -0.70 10.14
CA VAL A 93 5.91 -2.06 10.53
C VAL A 93 6.45 -2.47 11.90
N ARG A 94 7.76 -2.25 12.14
CA ARG A 94 8.38 -2.60 13.43
C ARG A 94 7.81 -1.82 14.60
N THR A 95 7.44 -0.55 14.38
CA THR A 95 6.88 0.31 15.42
C THR A 95 5.40 -0.03 15.68
N LEU A 96 4.63 -0.26 14.61
CA LEU A 96 3.20 -0.55 14.70
C LEU A 96 2.91 -1.95 15.26
N GLY A 97 3.74 -2.91 14.88
CA GLY A 97 3.53 -4.34 15.15
C GLY A 97 2.74 -5.03 14.05
N MET A 98 2.88 -6.36 13.99
CA MET A 98 2.29 -7.17 12.92
C MET A 98 0.76 -7.21 12.99
N GLU A 99 0.20 -7.27 14.18
CA GLU A 99 -1.27 -7.31 14.38
C GLU A 99 -1.92 -6.07 13.76
N ASN A 100 -1.48 -4.87 14.16
CA ASN A 100 -1.97 -3.62 13.57
C ASN A 100 -1.67 -3.52 12.07
N THR A 101 -0.49 -3.96 11.62
CA THR A 101 -0.14 -3.98 10.19
C THR A 101 -1.09 -4.85 9.37
N HIS A 102 -1.60 -5.93 9.97
CA HIS A 102 -2.62 -6.77 9.34
C HIS A 102 -4.04 -6.22 9.47
N GLY A 103 -4.22 -5.03 10.04
CA GLY A 103 -5.53 -4.42 10.25
C GLY A 103 -6.32 -5.08 11.37
N LEU A 104 -5.63 -5.77 12.29
CA LEU A 104 -6.21 -6.40 13.47
C LEU A 104 -6.18 -5.42 14.65
N ARG A 105 -7.01 -5.65 15.65
CA ARG A 105 -7.06 -4.82 16.83
C ARG A 105 -5.90 -5.16 17.78
N ASP A 106 -5.07 -4.17 18.08
CA ASP A 106 -3.97 -4.26 19.05
C ASP A 106 -3.90 -2.94 19.84
N ARG A 107 -2.73 -2.38 20.06
CA ARG A 107 -2.50 -1.14 20.80
C ARG A 107 -2.53 0.10 19.91
N PHE A 108 -2.87 1.24 20.49
CA PHE A 108 -2.72 2.54 19.82
C PHE A 108 -1.25 2.98 19.82
N VAL A 109 -0.73 3.32 18.64
CA VAL A 109 0.70 3.66 18.43
C VAL A 109 0.83 5.06 17.83
N THR A 110 1.56 5.94 18.53
CA THR A 110 1.88 7.32 18.11
C THR A 110 3.36 7.62 18.15
N SER A 111 4.21 6.61 18.42
CA SER A 111 5.66 6.75 18.57
C SER A 111 6.42 6.47 17.27
N GLY A 112 7.75 6.65 17.30
CA GLY A 112 8.59 6.39 16.12
C GLY A 112 8.20 7.24 14.92
N PRO A 113 8.06 6.66 13.72
CA PRO A 113 7.69 7.40 12.51
C PRO A 113 6.25 7.94 12.57
N TYR A 114 5.38 7.37 13.41
CA TYR A 114 4.01 7.81 13.62
C TYR A 114 3.90 9.18 14.31
N ARG A 115 5.01 9.74 14.83
CA ARG A 115 5.06 11.14 15.30
C ARG A 115 5.01 12.16 14.18
N PHE A 116 5.46 11.80 13.00
CA PHE A 116 5.64 12.71 11.86
C PHE A 116 4.51 12.58 10.84
N THR A 117 4.01 11.38 10.65
CA THR A 117 2.89 11.06 9.76
C THR A 117 2.07 9.93 10.35
N ARG A 118 0.75 9.97 10.15
CA ARG A 118 -0.13 8.89 10.63
C ARG A 118 0.01 7.59 9.83
N ASN A 119 0.62 7.65 8.64
CA ASN A 119 0.68 6.53 7.70
C ASN A 119 2.09 6.30 7.12
N PRO A 120 3.12 6.12 7.97
CA PRO A 120 4.50 5.97 7.49
C PRO A 120 4.71 4.71 6.65
N GLN A 121 3.97 3.62 6.91
CA GLN A 121 4.03 2.39 6.12
C GLN A 121 3.56 2.66 4.68
N TYR A 122 2.37 3.22 4.50
CA TYR A 122 1.83 3.52 3.17
C TYR A 122 2.66 4.54 2.40
N LEU A 123 3.23 5.54 3.10
CA LEU A 123 4.18 6.46 2.47
C LEU A 123 5.44 5.71 2.02
N GLY A 124 5.94 4.80 2.83
CA GLY A 124 7.06 3.92 2.49
C GLY A 124 6.75 3.03 1.29
N ASP A 125 5.56 2.43 1.25
CA ASP A 125 5.11 1.60 0.14
C ASP A 125 4.98 2.40 -1.17
N ILE A 126 4.42 3.60 -1.14
CA ILE A 126 4.33 4.50 -2.30
C ILE A 126 5.73 4.79 -2.86
N LEU A 127 6.69 5.15 -2.00
CA LEU A 127 8.07 5.41 -2.41
C LEU A 127 8.74 4.15 -2.97
N LEU A 128 8.58 3.01 -2.29
CA LEU A 128 9.13 1.72 -2.68
C LEU A 128 8.62 1.29 -4.06
N PHE A 129 7.31 1.28 -4.25
CA PHE A 129 6.70 0.86 -5.52
C PHE A 129 7.02 1.83 -6.65
N THR A 130 7.07 3.14 -6.39
CA THR A 130 7.53 4.14 -7.36
C THR A 130 8.99 3.89 -7.77
N GLY A 131 9.85 3.63 -6.80
CA GLY A 131 11.27 3.32 -7.04
C GLY A 131 11.46 2.05 -7.87
N ILE A 132 10.74 0.97 -7.52
CA ILE A 132 10.75 -0.30 -8.26
C ILE A 132 10.24 -0.09 -9.70
N LEU A 133 9.17 0.68 -9.89
CA LEU A 133 8.65 1.01 -11.23
C LEU A 133 9.70 1.72 -12.09
N LEU A 134 10.38 2.72 -11.53
CA LEU A 134 11.44 3.43 -12.26
C LEU A 134 12.57 2.48 -12.64
N VAL A 135 13.02 1.61 -11.73
CA VAL A 135 14.08 0.62 -12.00
C VAL A 135 13.64 -0.36 -13.08
N ALA A 136 12.44 -0.93 -12.98
CA ALA A 136 11.91 -1.88 -13.95
C ALA A 136 11.70 -1.25 -15.34
N ASN A 137 11.31 0.03 -15.37
CA ASN A 137 11.05 0.77 -16.63
C ASN A 137 10.08 0.01 -17.56
N SER A 138 9.04 -0.59 -16.97
CA SER A 138 8.04 -1.41 -17.64
C SER A 138 6.75 -0.61 -17.85
N ALA A 139 6.34 -0.47 -19.10
CA ALA A 139 5.13 0.27 -19.45
C ALA A 139 3.86 -0.45 -18.95
N LEU A 140 3.83 -1.78 -19.01
CA LEU A 140 2.68 -2.56 -18.53
C LEU A 140 2.59 -2.52 -17.01
N ALA A 141 3.72 -2.69 -16.30
CA ALA A 141 3.74 -2.63 -14.85
C ALA A 141 3.32 -1.25 -14.31
N ALA A 142 3.57 -0.17 -15.05
CA ALA A 142 3.18 1.17 -14.66
C ALA A 142 1.67 1.29 -14.39
N ALA A 143 0.83 0.72 -15.25
CA ALA A 143 -0.62 0.74 -15.10
C ALA A 143 -1.08 -0.05 -13.85
N ILE A 144 -0.45 -1.20 -13.56
CA ILE A 144 -0.77 -2.02 -12.38
C ILE A 144 -0.31 -1.32 -11.11
N LEU A 145 0.95 -0.83 -11.09
CA LEU A 145 1.52 -0.16 -9.92
C LEU A 145 0.79 1.15 -9.58
N LEU A 146 0.25 1.84 -10.57
CA LEU A 146 -0.61 3.00 -10.33
C LEU A 146 -1.85 2.63 -9.48
N LEU A 147 -2.48 1.48 -9.75
CA LEU A 147 -3.60 0.99 -8.94
C LEU A 147 -3.17 0.67 -7.49
N PHE A 148 -1.99 0.06 -7.29
CA PHE A 148 -1.46 -0.17 -5.95
C PHE A 148 -1.14 1.14 -5.23
N ILE A 149 -0.53 2.13 -5.90
CA ILE A 149 -0.24 3.44 -5.31
C ILE A 149 -1.56 4.14 -4.91
N ILE A 150 -2.58 4.10 -5.76
CA ILE A 150 -3.92 4.61 -5.44
C ILE A 150 -4.47 3.89 -4.19
N SER A 151 -4.32 2.57 -4.11
CA SER A 151 -4.76 1.79 -2.96
C SER A 151 -4.05 2.22 -1.67
N PHE A 152 -2.73 2.47 -1.69
CA PHE A 152 -1.99 2.97 -0.53
C PHE A 152 -2.43 4.37 -0.08
N ILE A 153 -2.97 5.19 -0.99
CA ILE A 153 -3.58 6.48 -0.64
C ILE A 153 -4.98 6.28 -0.04
N LEU A 154 -5.71 5.26 -0.47
CA LEU A 154 -7.06 4.96 0.01
C LEU A 154 -7.10 4.24 1.36
N PHE A 155 -6.08 3.41 1.69
CA PHE A 155 -6.03 2.68 2.95
C PHE A 155 -6.26 3.56 4.19
N PRO A 156 -5.55 4.69 4.36
CA PRO A 156 -5.80 5.59 5.48
C PRO A 156 -7.25 6.05 5.61
N LEU A 157 -7.94 6.25 4.47
CA LEU A 157 -9.33 6.68 4.46
C LEU A 157 -10.28 5.60 4.99
N THR A 158 -9.95 4.32 4.76
CA THR A 158 -10.74 3.21 5.31
C THR A 158 -10.48 3.01 6.80
N GLU A 159 -9.24 3.28 7.25
CA GLU A 159 -8.79 3.03 8.62
C GLU A 159 -9.20 4.14 9.59
N GLU A 160 -9.26 5.41 9.14
CA GLU A 160 -9.54 6.52 10.04
C GLU A 160 -10.85 6.37 10.80
N SER A 161 -11.94 5.98 10.15
CA SER A 161 -13.22 5.78 10.83
C SER A 161 -13.18 4.61 11.84
N TRP A 162 -12.45 3.55 11.51
CA TRP A 162 -12.24 2.42 12.40
C TRP A 162 -11.37 2.78 13.60
N LEU A 163 -10.31 3.58 13.40
CA LEU A 163 -9.44 4.05 14.47
C LEU A 163 -10.19 5.01 15.41
N GLU A 164 -11.08 5.86 14.88
CA GLU A 164 -11.97 6.70 15.68
C GLU A 164 -12.94 5.86 16.54
N GLU A 165 -13.52 4.80 15.98
CA GLU A 165 -14.37 3.86 16.71
C GLU A 165 -13.61 3.12 17.81
N GLN A 166 -12.32 2.76 17.58
CA GLN A 166 -11.53 1.95 18.50
C GLN A 166 -10.89 2.77 19.64
N TYR A 167 -10.40 3.96 19.34
CA TYR A 167 -9.55 4.76 20.24
C TYR A 167 -10.18 6.11 20.64
N GLY A 168 -11.33 6.46 20.08
CA GLY A 168 -12.10 7.64 20.46
C GLY A 168 -11.30 8.94 20.50
N GLU A 169 -11.39 9.65 21.62
CA GLU A 169 -10.76 10.97 21.84
C GLU A 169 -9.23 10.96 21.70
N ASP A 170 -8.56 9.85 22.03
CA ASP A 170 -7.11 9.76 21.90
C ASP A 170 -6.70 9.79 20.42
N TYR A 171 -7.46 9.09 19.55
CA TYR A 171 -7.21 9.17 18.11
C TYR A 171 -7.56 10.54 17.53
N LEU A 172 -8.66 11.15 17.94
CA LEU A 172 -9.06 12.49 17.50
C LEU A 172 -7.99 13.52 17.84
N ARG A 173 -7.44 13.48 19.06
CA ARG A 173 -6.33 14.34 19.48
C ARG A 173 -5.08 14.13 18.63
N TYR A 174 -4.70 12.88 18.39
CA TYR A 174 -3.57 12.53 17.52
C TYR A 174 -3.79 13.01 16.09
N LYS A 175 -4.99 12.87 15.55
CA LYS A 175 -5.40 13.31 14.20
C LYS A 175 -5.23 14.84 14.00
N THR A 176 -5.44 15.64 15.05
CA THR A 176 -5.23 17.10 14.99
C THR A 176 -3.77 17.52 15.02
N GLN A 177 -2.89 16.68 15.57
CA GLN A 177 -1.47 17.00 15.78
C GLN A 177 -0.54 16.42 14.72
N THR A 178 -0.98 15.38 14.02
CA THR A 178 -0.14 14.64 13.06
C THR A 178 -0.83 14.56 11.71
N PRO A 179 -0.17 14.97 10.61
CA PRO A 179 -0.77 14.92 9.28
C PRO A 179 -0.96 13.47 8.80
N ARG A 180 -1.88 13.28 7.80
CA ARG A 180 -2.14 11.97 7.23
C ARG A 180 -0.91 11.41 6.51
N PHE A 181 -0.21 12.24 5.75
CA PHE A 181 1.02 11.87 5.06
C PHE A 181 2.17 12.83 5.44
N LEU A 182 2.24 14.01 4.86
CA LEU A 182 3.26 15.03 5.11
C LEU A 182 2.61 16.41 5.12
#